data_a7278c4dab87949186af3cc4d237095a
#
_entry.id   a7278c4dab87949186af3cc4d237095a
#
_cell.length_a   1.000
_cell.length_b   1.000
_cell.length_c   1.000
_cell.angle_alpha   90.00
_cell.angle_beta   90.00
_cell.angle_gamma   90.00
#
_symmetry.space_group_name_H-M   'P 1'
#
loop_
_entity.id
_entity.type
_entity.pdbx_description
1 polymer ?
#
loop_
_entity_poly.entity_id
_entity_poly.type
_entity_poly.pdbx_seq_one_letter_code
_entity_poly.pdbx_strand_id
1 'polypeptide(L)'
;MKQLNRKTIENILYRYPNNIIKNLNIYNNNNNNKILFSNNAEYFILKPKGKRSYLWFTYIEKKILAILIFMNNKNINDPSNEFYEYPINFDNNICYNNTLLFGYYFRDSINNKIKHYFIIENIFNYNIYNKIIQNN
;
A
#
# COMPACT_ATOMS: atom_id res chain seq x y z
N MET A 1 -13.99 -4.93 6.14
CA MET A 1 -13.55 -3.73 5.38
C MET A 1 -14.71 -3.23 4.53
N LYS A 2 -14.83 -1.92 4.38
CA LYS A 2 -15.85 -1.25 3.54
C LYS A 2 -15.21 -0.78 2.26
N GLN A 3 -15.79 -1.14 1.09
CA GLN A 3 -15.34 -0.60 -0.19
C GLN A 3 -15.71 0.89 -0.28
N LEU A 4 -14.77 1.70 -0.73
CA LEU A 4 -14.97 3.13 -0.90
C LEU A 4 -15.59 3.43 -2.26
N ASN A 5 -16.48 4.41 -2.28
CA ASN A 5 -17.11 4.87 -3.51
C ASN A 5 -16.07 5.54 -4.42
N ARG A 6 -16.11 5.25 -5.70
CA ARG A 6 -15.19 5.78 -6.72
C ARG A 6 -15.14 7.30 -6.71
N LYS A 7 -16.29 7.97 -6.66
CA LYS A 7 -16.36 9.44 -6.61
C LYS A 7 -15.63 10.02 -5.39
N THR A 8 -15.75 9.37 -4.23
CA THR A 8 -15.03 9.77 -3.01
C THR A 8 -13.53 9.67 -3.21
N ILE A 9 -13.07 8.59 -3.84
CA ILE A 9 -11.65 8.36 -4.11
C ILE A 9 -11.10 9.36 -5.12
N GLU A 10 -11.80 9.64 -6.21
CA GLU A 10 -11.39 10.60 -7.23
C GLU A 10 -11.11 11.98 -6.64
N ASN A 11 -11.90 12.40 -5.65
CA ASN A 11 -11.70 13.67 -4.96
C ASN A 11 -10.39 13.78 -4.17
N ILE A 12 -9.73 12.67 -3.85
CA ILE A 12 -8.51 12.65 -3.05
C ILE A 12 -7.28 12.11 -3.77
N LEU A 13 -7.45 11.51 -4.97
CA LEU A 13 -6.34 10.90 -5.73
C LEU A 13 -5.24 11.89 -6.12
N TYR A 14 -5.54 13.20 -6.18
CA TYR A 14 -4.52 14.22 -6.42
C TYR A 14 -3.42 14.25 -5.34
N ARG A 15 -3.71 13.73 -4.13
CA ARG A 15 -2.75 13.62 -3.02
C ARG A 15 -1.96 12.31 -3.02
N TYR A 16 -2.38 11.33 -3.85
CA TYR A 16 -1.70 10.04 -3.91
C TYR A 16 -0.26 10.22 -4.43
N PRO A 17 0.75 9.63 -3.77
CA PRO A 17 2.15 9.88 -4.09
C PRO A 17 2.61 9.16 -5.36
N ASN A 18 2.06 9.50 -6.51
CA ASN A 18 2.33 8.89 -7.81
C ASN A 18 3.82 8.87 -8.21
N ASN A 19 4.57 9.90 -7.82
CA ASN A 19 5.97 10.05 -8.27
C ASN A 19 6.90 9.02 -7.63
N ILE A 20 6.56 8.51 -6.46
CA ILE A 20 7.37 7.52 -5.76
C ILE A 20 7.27 6.14 -6.45
N ILE A 21 6.09 5.81 -6.95
CA ILE A 21 5.81 4.49 -7.52
C ILE A 21 6.44 4.32 -8.90
N LYS A 22 6.58 5.41 -9.67
CA LYS A 22 7.20 5.37 -11.01
C LYS A 22 8.66 4.90 -10.98
N ASN A 23 9.36 5.17 -9.90
CA ASN A 23 10.78 4.80 -9.72
C ASN A 23 10.98 3.41 -9.13
N LEU A 24 9.90 2.77 -8.70
CA LEU A 24 9.96 1.40 -8.22
C LEU A 24 9.82 0.46 -9.41
N ASN A 25 10.93 -0.13 -9.82
CA ASN A 25 10.93 -1.38 -10.56
C ASN A 25 10.36 -2.47 -9.63
N ILE A 26 9.05 -2.47 -9.44
CA ILE A 26 8.36 -3.58 -8.82
C ILE A 26 8.54 -4.73 -9.80
N TYR A 27 9.50 -5.59 -9.51
CA TYR A 27 9.72 -6.82 -10.27
C TYR A 27 8.44 -7.63 -10.18
N ASN A 28 7.60 -7.50 -11.22
CA ASN A 28 6.52 -8.42 -11.49
C ASN A 28 7.15 -9.76 -11.89
N ASN A 29 7.66 -10.51 -10.93
CA ASN A 29 7.93 -11.92 -11.13
C ASN A 29 6.58 -12.65 -11.19
N ASN A 30 5.83 -12.44 -12.28
CA ASN A 30 4.72 -13.30 -12.70
C ASN A 30 5.21 -14.68 -13.18
N ASN A 31 6.45 -15.00 -12.96
CA ASN A 31 7.00 -16.29 -13.35
C ASN A 31 6.78 -17.29 -12.20
N ASN A 32 5.74 -18.09 -12.40
CA ASN A 32 5.60 -19.48 -11.95
C ASN A 32 6.73 -19.99 -11.05
N ASN A 33 6.44 -20.22 -9.77
CA ASN A 33 6.96 -21.24 -8.83
C ASN A 33 8.31 -21.94 -9.16
N LYS A 34 9.17 -21.41 -9.96
CA LYS A 34 10.54 -21.87 -10.10
C LYS A 34 11.37 -21.17 -9.02
N ILE A 35 11.63 -21.91 -7.96
CA ILE A 35 12.70 -21.57 -7.03
C ILE A 35 14.00 -21.64 -7.84
N LEU A 36 14.47 -20.53 -8.34
CA LEU A 36 15.79 -20.40 -8.91
C LEU A 36 16.75 -20.34 -7.72
N PHE A 37 17.29 -21.47 -7.32
CA PHE A 37 18.44 -21.51 -6.43
C PHE A 37 19.63 -20.96 -7.22
N SER A 38 19.98 -19.70 -6.97
CA SER A 38 21.30 -19.20 -7.30
C SER A 38 22.26 -19.81 -6.29
N ASN A 39 23.29 -20.53 -6.75
CA ASN A 39 24.33 -21.09 -5.89
C ASN A 39 25.11 -20.03 -5.07
N ASN A 40 24.85 -18.74 -5.33
CA ASN A 40 25.47 -17.58 -4.68
C ASN A 40 24.48 -16.75 -3.87
N ALA A 41 23.30 -17.26 -3.53
CA ALA A 41 22.36 -16.54 -2.69
C ALA A 41 22.85 -16.53 -1.24
N GLU A 42 23.14 -15.34 -0.70
CA GLU A 42 23.58 -15.16 0.70
C GLU A 42 22.43 -15.23 1.70
N TYR A 43 21.19 -15.01 1.27
CA TYR A 43 20.00 -15.09 2.14
C TYR A 43 18.72 -15.47 1.38
N PHE A 44 17.78 -16.02 2.16
CA PHE A 44 16.43 -16.36 1.70
C PHE A 44 15.43 -15.40 2.32
N ILE A 45 14.54 -14.84 1.50
CA ILE A 45 13.42 -14.03 1.98
C ILE A 45 12.14 -14.85 1.82
N LEU A 46 11.47 -15.11 2.94
CA LEU A 46 10.13 -15.69 2.92
C LEU A 46 9.12 -14.61 2.53
N LYS A 47 8.48 -14.80 1.38
CA LYS A 47 7.36 -13.94 0.98
C LYS A 47 6.07 -14.46 1.58
N PRO A 48 5.32 -13.64 2.32
CA PRO A 48 4.04 -14.06 2.87
C PRO A 48 3.04 -14.36 1.77
N LYS A 49 2.17 -15.35 2.03
CA LYS A 49 0.99 -15.57 1.18
C LYS A 49 0.02 -14.41 1.39
N GLY A 50 -0.25 -13.65 0.35
CA GLY A 50 -1.17 -12.52 0.43
C GLY A 50 -1.31 -11.81 -0.91
N LYS A 51 -2.31 -10.94 -1.01
CA LYS A 51 -2.49 -10.09 -2.19
C LYS A 51 -1.59 -8.87 -2.06
N ARG A 52 -0.70 -8.64 -3.02
CA ARG A 52 0.09 -7.42 -3.09
C ARG A 52 -0.82 -6.21 -3.11
N SER A 53 -0.53 -5.24 -2.27
CA SER A 53 -1.39 -4.08 -2.07
C SER A 53 -0.62 -2.91 -1.49
N TYR A 54 -1.24 -1.74 -1.58
CA TYR A 54 -0.75 -0.53 -0.93
C TYR A 54 -1.68 -0.18 0.23
N LEU A 55 -1.14 0.37 1.29
CA LEU A 55 -1.89 0.95 2.39
C LEU A 55 -1.53 2.43 2.48
N TRP A 56 -2.49 3.27 2.13
CA TRP A 56 -2.34 4.72 2.05
C TRP A 56 -3.04 5.39 3.23
N PHE A 57 -2.28 6.13 4.01
CA PHE A 57 -2.80 6.91 5.13
C PHE A 57 -3.07 8.33 4.65
N THR A 58 -4.32 8.74 4.72
CA THR A 58 -4.78 10.04 4.23
C THR A 58 -6.02 10.51 4.99
N TYR A 59 -6.66 11.55 4.52
CA TYR A 59 -7.89 12.05 5.09
C TYR A 59 -8.92 12.37 4.00
N ILE A 60 -10.18 12.21 4.33
CA ILE A 60 -11.32 12.64 3.52
C ILE A 60 -12.08 13.67 4.34
N GLU A 61 -12.18 14.91 3.83
CA GLU A 61 -12.69 16.05 4.60
C GLU A 61 -11.92 16.22 5.92
N LYS A 62 -12.55 15.95 7.07
CA LYS A 62 -11.92 15.99 8.39
C LYS A 62 -11.66 14.61 8.99
N LYS A 63 -12.06 13.54 8.31
CA LYS A 63 -11.88 12.16 8.80
C LYS A 63 -10.57 11.59 8.26
N ILE A 64 -9.68 11.20 9.19
CA ILE A 64 -8.48 10.41 8.86
C ILE A 64 -8.86 8.96 8.58
N LEU A 65 -8.21 8.33 7.62
CA LEU A 65 -8.41 6.92 7.31
C LEU A 65 -7.19 6.28 6.66
N ALA A 66 -7.10 4.96 6.80
CA ALA A 66 -6.19 4.13 6.05
C ALA A 66 -6.96 3.48 4.88
N ILE A 67 -6.44 3.62 3.68
CA ILE A 67 -7.04 3.07 2.46
C ILE A 67 -6.19 1.93 1.95
N LEU A 68 -6.75 0.73 1.96
CA LEU A 68 -6.15 -0.43 1.30
C LEU A 68 -6.47 -0.38 -0.19
N ILE A 69 -5.43 -0.49 -1.02
CA ILE A 69 -5.52 -0.35 -2.47
C ILE A 69 -5.06 -1.65 -3.13
N PHE A 70 -5.95 -2.27 -3.89
CA PHE A 70 -5.60 -3.37 -4.78
C PHE A 70 -5.43 -2.82 -6.20
N MET A 71 -4.20 -2.76 -6.66
CA MET A 71 -3.90 -2.26 -7.99
C MET A 71 -3.97 -3.37 -9.02
N ASN A 72 -5.01 -3.34 -9.84
CA ASN A 72 -5.15 -4.18 -11.02
C ASN A 72 -4.48 -3.54 -12.25
N ASN A 73 -4.27 -2.23 -12.21
CA ASN A 73 -3.55 -1.45 -13.20
C ASN A 73 -2.54 -0.50 -12.52
N LYS A 74 -1.40 -0.25 -13.18
CA LYS A 74 -0.35 0.67 -12.67
C LYS A 74 -0.82 2.13 -12.60
N ASN A 75 -1.77 2.52 -13.43
CA ASN A 75 -2.39 3.84 -13.35
C ASN A 75 -3.39 3.86 -12.18
N ILE A 76 -3.11 4.64 -11.15
CA ILE A 76 -3.99 4.75 -9.97
C ILE A 76 -5.41 5.19 -10.31
N ASN A 77 -5.58 5.95 -11.39
CA ASN A 77 -6.88 6.42 -11.87
C ASN A 77 -7.68 5.36 -12.64
N ASP A 78 -7.09 4.20 -12.91
CA ASP A 78 -7.76 3.12 -13.62
C ASP A 78 -8.97 2.63 -12.82
N PRO A 79 -10.16 2.49 -13.47
CA PRO A 79 -11.37 2.06 -12.79
C PRO A 79 -11.33 0.63 -12.24
N SER A 80 -10.41 -0.21 -12.73
CA SER A 80 -10.22 -1.58 -12.22
C SER A 80 -9.54 -1.63 -10.84
N ASN A 81 -8.93 -0.54 -10.38
CA ASN A 81 -8.32 -0.48 -9.06
C ASN A 81 -9.40 -0.39 -7.97
N GLU A 82 -9.19 -1.13 -6.89
CA GLU A 82 -10.15 -1.24 -5.81
C GLU A 82 -9.59 -0.57 -4.55
N PHE A 83 -10.47 0.15 -3.85
CA PHE A 83 -10.14 0.92 -2.65
C PHE A 83 -11.05 0.53 -1.50
N TYR A 84 -10.45 0.22 -0.34
CA TYR A 84 -11.17 -0.20 0.85
C TYR A 84 -10.73 0.60 2.08
N GLU A 85 -11.67 0.99 2.94
CA GLU A 85 -11.36 1.50 4.26
C GLU A 85 -10.79 0.35 5.10
N TYR A 86 -9.52 0.50 5.53
CA TYR A 86 -8.82 -0.52 6.31
C TYR A 86 -8.99 -0.23 7.82
N PRO A 87 -9.52 -1.18 8.59
CA PRO A 87 -9.84 -0.96 10.00
C PRO A 87 -8.59 -1.07 10.88
N ILE A 88 -7.85 0.00 11.01
CA ILE A 88 -6.67 0.09 11.86
C ILE A 88 -6.67 1.41 12.63
N ASN A 89 -6.21 1.37 13.88
CA ASN A 89 -5.93 2.57 14.66
C ASN A 89 -4.51 3.05 14.39
N PHE A 90 -4.33 4.34 14.18
CA PHE A 90 -3.03 4.94 13.87
C PHE A 90 -2.98 6.40 14.33
N ASP A 91 -1.77 6.94 14.43
CA ASP A 91 -1.53 8.35 14.75
C ASP A 91 -1.89 9.27 13.57
N ASN A 92 -2.49 10.42 13.87
CA ASN A 92 -2.89 11.41 12.87
C ASN A 92 -1.71 11.93 12.03
N ASN A 93 -0.51 11.99 12.61
CA ASN A 93 0.69 12.45 11.93
C ASN A 93 1.03 11.63 10.69
N ILE A 94 0.70 10.35 10.69
CA ILE A 94 0.89 9.46 9.53
C ILE A 94 0.08 9.95 8.32
N CYS A 95 -1.15 10.42 8.54
CA CYS A 95 -2.01 10.95 7.48
C CYS A 95 -1.50 12.28 6.94
N TYR A 96 -1.04 13.19 7.80
CA TYR A 96 -0.50 14.49 7.38
C TYR A 96 0.77 14.35 6.54
N ASN A 97 1.53 13.31 6.79
CA ASN A 97 2.71 12.97 6.01
C ASN A 97 2.38 12.23 4.70
N ASN A 98 1.10 11.95 4.45
CA ASN A 98 0.64 11.21 3.27
C ASN A 98 1.41 9.90 3.07
N THR A 99 1.57 9.13 4.16
CA THR A 99 2.36 7.91 4.20
C THR A 99 1.73 6.83 3.35
N LEU A 100 2.54 6.17 2.56
CA LEU A 100 2.18 5.02 1.73
C LEU A 100 3.03 3.83 2.11
N LEU A 101 2.40 2.71 2.41
CA LEU A 101 3.05 1.42 2.65
C LEU A 101 2.79 0.51 1.46
N PHE A 102 3.77 -0.29 1.11
CA PHE A 102 3.63 -1.39 0.17
C PHE A 102 3.85 -2.70 0.89
N GLY A 103 3.04 -3.72 0.56
CA GLY A 103 3.16 -5.02 1.22
C GLY A 103 2.12 -6.03 0.76
N TYR A 104 1.78 -6.92 1.69
CA TYR A 104 0.87 -8.03 1.45
C TYR A 104 -0.30 -7.98 2.41
N TYR A 105 -1.49 -7.94 1.85
CA TYR A 105 -2.73 -8.09 2.59
C TYR A 105 -3.18 -9.54 2.59
N PHE A 106 -3.61 -10.02 3.74
CA PHE A 106 -4.33 -11.27 3.86
C PHE A 106 -5.37 -11.20 4.99
N ARG A 107 -6.31 -12.09 4.95
CA ARG A 107 -7.33 -12.26 5.99
C ARG A 107 -7.28 -13.68 6.53
N ASP A 108 -7.57 -13.82 7.79
CA ASP A 108 -7.70 -15.10 8.45
C ASP A 108 -8.97 -15.14 9.29
N SER A 109 -9.49 -16.32 9.55
CA SER A 109 -10.65 -16.55 10.39
C SER A 109 -10.21 -17.29 11.65
N ILE A 110 -10.16 -16.59 12.77
CA ILE A 110 -9.79 -17.13 14.06
C ILE A 110 -11.03 -17.05 14.97
N ASN A 111 -11.49 -18.19 15.49
CA ASN A 111 -12.68 -18.27 16.37
C ASN A 111 -13.92 -17.57 15.76
N ASN A 112 -14.21 -17.85 14.48
CA ASN A 112 -15.31 -17.26 13.71
C ASN A 112 -15.26 -15.73 13.56
N LYS A 113 -14.10 -15.11 13.87
CA LYS A 113 -13.88 -13.68 13.63
C LYS A 113 -12.87 -13.48 12.52
N ILE A 114 -13.25 -12.69 11.52
CA ILE A 114 -12.34 -12.32 10.43
C ILE A 114 -11.36 -11.29 10.95
N LYS A 115 -10.07 -11.60 10.86
CA LYS A 115 -8.96 -10.68 11.12
C LYS A 115 -8.29 -10.28 9.82
N HIS A 116 -7.93 -9.01 9.73
CA HIS A 116 -7.24 -8.43 8.59
C HIS A 116 -5.79 -8.16 8.97
N TYR A 117 -4.86 -8.55 8.10
CA TYR A 117 -3.43 -8.37 8.32
C TYR A 117 -2.82 -7.68 7.12
N PHE A 118 -1.86 -6.81 7.39
CA PHE A 118 -1.04 -6.18 6.37
C PHE A 118 0.44 -6.32 6.77
N ILE A 119 1.21 -7.05 5.96
CA ILE A 119 2.65 -7.21 6.17
C ILE A 119 3.36 -6.17 5.33
N ILE A 120 4.11 -5.29 5.99
CA ILE A 120 4.82 -4.20 5.36
C ILE A 120 6.11 -4.74 4.73
N GLU A 121 6.29 -4.51 3.43
CA GLU A 121 7.53 -4.79 2.70
C GLU A 121 8.33 -3.50 2.49
N ASN A 122 7.64 -2.37 2.27
CA ASN A 122 8.27 -1.09 2.03
C ASN A 122 7.44 0.08 2.59
N ILE A 123 8.14 1.16 2.97
CA ILE A 123 7.51 2.37 3.53
C ILE A 123 7.91 3.57 2.68
N PHE A 124 6.91 4.29 2.19
CA PHE A 124 7.08 5.52 1.43
C PHE A 124 6.49 6.68 2.22
N ASN A 125 7.31 7.65 2.56
CA ASN A 125 6.88 8.82 3.29
C ASN A 125 7.21 10.08 2.48
N TYR A 126 6.21 10.56 1.74
CA TYR A 126 6.38 11.62 0.74
C TYR A 126 6.83 12.97 1.32
N ASN A 127 6.35 13.35 2.49
CA ASN A 127 6.60 14.71 3.02
C ASN A 127 7.92 14.89 3.78
N ILE A 128 8.56 13.81 4.23
CA ILE A 128 9.88 13.91 4.89
C ILE A 128 10.94 14.38 3.89
N TYR A 129 10.90 13.89 2.65
CA TYR A 129 11.88 14.25 1.62
C TYR A 129 11.77 15.72 1.19
N ASN A 130 10.57 16.28 1.11
CA ASN A 130 10.39 17.68 0.72
C ASN A 130 10.86 18.66 1.78
N LYS A 131 10.83 18.31 3.07
CA LYS A 131 11.38 19.17 4.14
C LYS A 131 12.91 19.19 4.16
N ILE A 132 13.55 18.08 3.80
CA ILE A 132 15.02 17.98 3.75
C ILE A 132 15.58 18.78 2.57
N ILE A 133 14.90 18.79 1.43
CA ILE A 133 15.34 19.50 0.22
C ILE A 133 15.13 21.02 0.35
N GLN A 134 14.16 21.48 1.15
CA GLN A 134 13.90 22.92 1.35
C GLN A 134 14.82 23.55 2.41
N ASN A 135 15.55 22.79 3.19
CA ASN A 135 16.45 23.27 4.25
C ASN A 135 17.95 23.16 3.89
N ASN A 136 18.26 22.83 2.66
CA ASN A 136 19.60 22.89 2.05
C ASN A 136 19.60 23.88 0.88
#